data_2593d0c1d9726247259141fb6f130ad3
#
_entry.id   2593d0c1d9726247259141fb6f130ad3
#
_cell.length_a   1.000
_cell.length_b   1.000
_cell.length_c   1.000
_cell.angle_alpha   90.00
_cell.angle_beta   90.00
_cell.angle_gamma   90.00
#
_symmetry.space_group_name_H-M   'P 1'
#
loop_
_entity.id
_entity.type
_entity.pdbx_description
1 polymer ?
#
loop_
_entity_poly.entity_id
_entity_poly.type
_entity_poly.pdbx_seq_one_letter_code
_entity_poly.pdbx_strand_id
1 'polypeptide(L)'
;VADWQVSTDGSSWNDSISVTEEGTHSYTLYFKDSNGYITDSINKEIKIDKAAPTGTIQVKESTWDKFLEKISFGFYTNTKEKITITSEDTGSGIASTEYLVSDKAYTQISDMQNLSGWKDYDNSNKPKIKTNRTNYVYARITDNVGNVTYLSSDGILHDDEKPYIFDITPVMKDRSGSVTFDIFEDGSGLEKVYFLYSTDINEVTSATTENLKASDYHNATGTFTLSDLKPNTEYYCAVLAVDKAGNESYLLNSTFKTLKEAITGTVSISGEAVYGKTLTASYEGLATDAGEVTVSWYRGEDTTAIATGDTYTLTADDVGKVITVKVTAENCSGELTDST
;
A
#
# COMPACT_ATOMS: atom_id res chain seq x y z
N VAL A 1 -5.26 -62.69 46.28
CA VAL A 1 -4.98 -62.26 44.88
C VAL A 1 -4.05 -63.32 44.34
N ALA A 2 -4.46 -64.08 43.32
CA ALA A 2 -3.58 -65.03 42.67
C ALA A 2 -2.40 -64.32 42.07
N ASP A 3 -1.17 -64.65 42.47
CA ASP A 3 0.06 -64.06 41.88
C ASP A 3 0.26 -64.66 40.47
N TRP A 4 -0.08 -63.91 39.47
CA TRP A 4 0.15 -64.26 38.06
C TRP A 4 1.51 -63.72 37.59
N GLN A 5 2.22 -64.56 36.86
CA GLN A 5 3.42 -64.15 36.14
C GLN A 5 3.13 -64.13 34.63
N VAL A 6 3.83 -63.25 33.87
CA VAL A 6 3.70 -63.08 32.43
C VAL A 6 5.01 -63.40 31.74
N SER A 7 4.91 -64.01 30.56
CA SER A 7 6.06 -64.35 29.71
C SER A 7 5.76 -64.02 28.24
N THR A 8 6.79 -63.64 27.48
CA THR A 8 6.75 -63.45 26.01
C THR A 8 7.29 -64.63 25.24
N ASP A 9 7.98 -65.55 25.91
CA ASP A 9 8.65 -66.72 25.30
C ASP A 9 8.10 -68.08 25.86
N GLY A 10 7.20 -68.01 26.82
CA GLY A 10 6.65 -69.17 27.50
C GLY A 10 7.61 -69.86 28.46
N SER A 11 8.85 -69.31 28.64
CA SER A 11 9.87 -69.90 29.46
C SER A 11 10.42 -69.02 30.58
N SER A 12 10.56 -67.70 30.28
CA SER A 12 11.05 -66.68 31.21
C SER A 12 9.83 -65.94 31.84
N TRP A 13 9.63 -66.04 33.17
CA TRP A 13 8.45 -65.51 33.85
C TRP A 13 8.77 -64.32 34.71
N ASN A 14 7.99 -63.23 34.54
CA ASN A 14 8.13 -61.98 35.26
C ASN A 14 6.74 -61.53 35.82
N ASP A 15 6.75 -60.69 36.85
CA ASP A 15 5.54 -60.15 37.43
C ASP A 15 4.88 -59.10 36.51
N SER A 16 5.68 -58.54 35.60
CA SER A 16 5.22 -57.54 34.58
C SER A 16 6.16 -57.53 33.39
N ILE A 17 5.64 -57.06 32.25
CA ILE A 17 6.42 -56.72 31.08
C ILE A 17 6.28 -55.19 30.88
N SER A 18 7.41 -54.50 30.80
CA SER A 18 7.44 -53.07 30.51
C SER A 18 7.87 -52.86 29.06
N VAL A 19 7.04 -52.13 28.33
CA VAL A 19 7.33 -51.68 26.95
C VAL A 19 7.48 -50.19 26.97
N THR A 20 8.66 -49.69 26.59
CA THR A 20 8.97 -48.25 26.65
C THR A 20 9.46 -47.68 25.34
N GLU A 21 9.72 -48.54 24.35
CA GLU A 21 10.22 -48.10 23.05
C GLU A 21 9.07 -47.63 22.19
N GLU A 22 9.32 -46.51 21.46
CA GLU A 22 8.38 -45.97 20.50
C GLU A 22 8.10 -46.98 19.37
N GLY A 23 6.85 -47.02 18.89
CA GLY A 23 6.44 -47.84 17.76
C GLY A 23 5.34 -48.85 18.12
N THR A 24 5.06 -49.73 17.18
CA THR A 24 4.09 -50.83 17.35
C THR A 24 4.82 -52.10 17.70
N HIS A 25 4.47 -52.65 18.86
CA HIS A 25 5.06 -53.88 19.42
C HIS A 25 4.01 -54.97 19.51
N SER A 26 4.26 -56.12 18.91
CA SER A 26 3.38 -57.28 18.96
C SER A 26 4.00 -58.32 19.86
N TYR A 27 3.23 -58.75 20.85
CA TYR A 27 3.65 -59.76 21.81
C TYR A 27 2.70 -60.95 21.80
N THR A 28 3.28 -62.15 21.86
CA THR A 28 2.57 -63.34 22.26
C THR A 28 2.77 -63.51 23.76
N LEU A 29 1.74 -63.41 24.55
CA LEU A 29 1.79 -63.39 26.00
C LEU A 29 1.27 -64.73 26.55
N TYR A 30 1.98 -65.27 27.49
CA TYR A 30 1.60 -66.45 28.31
C TYR A 30 1.48 -65.99 29.75
N PHE A 31 0.52 -66.57 30.48
CA PHE A 31 0.34 -66.29 31.89
C PHE A 31 0.44 -67.59 32.71
N LYS A 32 1.10 -67.52 33.86
CA LYS A 32 1.30 -68.65 34.75
C LYS A 32 0.78 -68.25 36.13
N ASP A 33 -0.08 -69.14 36.72
CA ASP A 33 -0.55 -68.96 38.07
C ASP A 33 0.49 -69.48 39.08
N SER A 34 0.18 -69.26 40.39
CA SER A 34 1.03 -69.74 41.51
C SER A 34 1.13 -71.24 41.61
N ASN A 35 0.24 -72.01 40.97
CA ASN A 35 0.25 -73.48 40.93
C ASN A 35 1.04 -74.03 39.75
N GLY A 36 1.58 -73.12 38.87
CA GLY A 36 2.33 -73.49 37.69
C GLY A 36 1.49 -73.75 36.44
N TYR A 37 0.18 -73.51 36.48
CA TYR A 37 -0.69 -73.66 35.32
C TYR A 37 -0.43 -72.52 34.34
N ILE A 38 -0.20 -72.86 33.06
CA ILE A 38 0.08 -71.88 31.97
C ILE A 38 -1.16 -71.79 31.07
N THR A 39 -1.62 -70.59 30.82
CA THR A 39 -2.73 -70.32 29.91
C THR A 39 -2.33 -70.55 28.44
N ASP A 40 -3.36 -70.65 27.56
CA ASP A 40 -3.16 -70.48 26.13
C ASP A 40 -2.57 -69.07 25.85
N SER A 41 -1.79 -68.98 24.79
CA SER A 41 -1.17 -67.69 24.40
C SER A 41 -2.20 -66.68 23.94
N ILE A 42 -1.98 -65.42 24.30
CA ILE A 42 -2.77 -64.26 23.82
C ILE A 42 -1.86 -63.34 23.05
N ASN A 43 -2.24 -62.98 21.82
CA ASN A 43 -1.54 -61.99 21.03
C ASN A 43 -2.04 -60.58 21.41
N LYS A 44 -1.12 -59.70 21.73
CA LYS A 44 -1.40 -58.29 22.03
C LYS A 44 -0.50 -57.39 21.23
N GLU A 45 -1.10 -56.36 20.62
CA GLU A 45 -0.41 -55.24 20.03
C GLU A 45 -0.44 -54.08 21.01
N ILE A 46 0.72 -53.48 21.25
CA ILE A 46 0.90 -52.29 22.07
C ILE A 46 1.54 -51.24 21.16
N LYS A 47 0.88 -50.09 21.08
CA LYS A 47 1.40 -48.91 20.35
C LYS A 47 1.86 -47.88 21.37
N ILE A 48 3.10 -47.46 21.25
CA ILE A 48 3.71 -46.41 22.08
C ILE A 48 4.08 -45.28 21.14
N ASP A 49 3.57 -44.12 21.45
CA ASP A 49 3.85 -42.86 20.73
C ASP A 49 4.30 -41.83 21.76
N LYS A 50 5.53 -41.32 21.58
CA LYS A 50 6.11 -40.26 22.40
C LYS A 50 6.37 -38.99 21.60
N ALA A 51 6.16 -39.07 20.29
CA ALA A 51 6.34 -37.92 19.40
C ALA A 51 5.15 -36.99 19.57
N ALA A 52 5.44 -35.72 19.77
CA ALA A 52 4.38 -34.72 19.73
C ALA A 52 3.96 -34.44 18.27
N PRO A 53 2.66 -34.15 18.04
CA PRO A 53 2.17 -33.82 16.71
C PRO A 53 2.87 -32.56 16.15
N THR A 54 2.90 -32.43 14.84
CA THR A 54 3.44 -31.26 14.13
C THR A 54 2.31 -30.47 13.46
N GLY A 55 2.58 -29.22 13.10
CA GLY A 55 1.62 -28.40 12.38
C GLY A 55 2.15 -27.04 12.02
N THR A 56 1.31 -26.27 11.33
CA THR A 56 1.61 -24.88 10.95
C THR A 56 0.37 -24.01 11.08
N ILE A 57 0.59 -22.73 11.35
CA ILE A 57 -0.41 -21.68 11.20
C ILE A 57 -0.05 -20.90 9.93
N GLN A 58 -0.94 -20.89 8.96
CA GLN A 58 -0.77 -20.17 7.69
C GLN A 58 -1.86 -19.11 7.58
N VAL A 59 -1.44 -17.88 7.25
CA VAL A 59 -2.32 -16.81 6.86
C VAL A 59 -2.29 -16.76 5.34
N LYS A 60 -3.40 -17.15 4.68
CA LYS A 60 -3.48 -17.12 3.21
C LYS A 60 -3.98 -15.76 2.77
N GLU A 61 -3.23 -15.19 1.94
CA GLU A 61 -3.30 -13.91 1.32
C GLU A 61 -3.99 -13.94 -0.06
N SER A 62 -4.53 -12.80 -0.46
CA SER A 62 -4.88 -12.57 -1.85
C SER A 62 -3.59 -12.38 -2.69
N THR A 63 -3.69 -12.41 -3.99
CA THR A 63 -2.60 -12.55 -4.96
C THR A 63 -1.47 -11.49 -4.93
N TRP A 64 -1.53 -10.49 -4.06
CA TRP A 64 -0.56 -9.39 -3.93
C TRP A 64 0.58 -9.62 -2.93
N ASP A 65 0.48 -10.62 -2.09
CA ASP A 65 1.34 -10.79 -0.90
C ASP A 65 2.72 -11.41 -1.14
N LYS A 66 3.05 -11.81 -2.35
CA LYS A 66 4.37 -12.37 -2.63
C LYS A 66 5.53 -11.38 -2.47
N PHE A 67 5.26 -10.10 -2.32
CA PHE A 67 6.30 -9.07 -2.22
C PHE A 67 6.63 -8.66 -0.78
N LEU A 68 5.72 -8.84 0.17
CA LEU A 68 5.86 -8.35 1.56
C LEU A 68 6.43 -9.39 2.55
N GLU A 69 6.67 -10.63 2.13
CA GLU A 69 7.26 -11.70 2.98
C GLU A 69 8.61 -11.39 3.60
N LYS A 70 9.20 -10.22 3.35
CA LYS A 70 10.59 -9.94 3.69
C LYS A 70 10.84 -8.82 4.70
N ILE A 71 9.81 -8.23 5.31
CA ILE A 71 10.02 -7.20 6.32
C ILE A 71 9.40 -7.66 7.63
N SER A 72 10.27 -8.10 8.54
CA SER A 72 10.00 -8.49 9.90
C SER A 72 9.30 -7.38 10.69
N PHE A 73 8.07 -7.53 11.06
CA PHE A 73 7.28 -6.96 12.16
C PHE A 73 5.78 -6.94 11.83
N GLY A 74 5.18 -8.12 11.81
CA GLY A 74 3.74 -8.25 11.70
C GLY A 74 3.25 -8.33 10.26
N PHE A 75 2.14 -8.98 10.11
CA PHE A 75 1.42 -9.17 8.87
C PHE A 75 0.27 -8.16 8.82
N TYR A 76 0.18 -7.39 7.74
CA TYR A 76 -0.87 -6.40 7.51
C TYR A 76 -1.83 -6.92 6.43
N THR A 77 -3.14 -6.67 6.60
CA THR A 77 -4.13 -7.11 5.63
C THR A 77 -5.44 -6.34 5.75
N ASN A 78 -6.07 -6.07 4.63
CA ASN A 78 -7.39 -5.45 4.53
C ASN A 78 -8.50 -6.43 4.15
N THR A 79 -8.17 -7.69 3.97
CA THR A 79 -9.14 -8.72 3.63
C THR A 79 -9.42 -9.64 4.82
N LYS A 80 -10.62 -10.23 4.86
CA LYS A 80 -10.94 -11.27 5.85
C LYS A 80 -10.11 -12.51 5.53
N GLU A 81 -9.04 -12.70 6.30
CA GLU A 81 -8.06 -13.74 6.06
C GLU A 81 -8.66 -15.12 6.19
N LYS A 82 -8.08 -16.01 5.42
CA LYS A 82 -8.23 -17.44 5.59
C LYS A 82 -7.07 -17.97 6.43
N ILE A 83 -7.18 -17.87 7.74
CA ILE A 83 -6.21 -18.52 8.62
C ILE A 83 -6.44 -20.02 8.56
N THR A 84 -5.37 -20.75 8.21
CA THR A 84 -5.39 -22.19 8.10
C THR A 84 -4.41 -22.78 9.10
N ILE A 85 -4.85 -23.76 9.87
CA ILE A 85 -4.00 -24.54 10.76
C ILE A 85 -3.90 -25.94 10.16
N THR A 86 -2.69 -26.42 9.97
CA THR A 86 -2.43 -27.80 9.59
C THR A 86 -1.94 -28.57 10.81
N SER A 87 -2.29 -29.84 10.90
CA SER A 87 -1.84 -30.75 11.95
C SER A 87 -1.56 -32.11 11.36
N GLU A 88 -0.44 -32.69 11.74
CA GLU A 88 0.01 -34.02 11.31
C GLU A 88 0.64 -34.77 12.47
N ASP A 89 0.30 -36.04 12.57
CA ASP A 89 0.91 -36.98 13.47
C ASP A 89 0.99 -38.38 12.83
N THR A 90 2.16 -38.99 12.83
CA THR A 90 2.42 -40.26 12.19
C THR A 90 2.33 -41.42 13.17
N GLY A 91 2.31 -41.14 14.48
CA GLY A 91 2.26 -42.16 15.55
C GLY A 91 0.83 -42.55 15.88
N SER A 92 0.24 -41.91 16.88
CA SER A 92 -1.08 -42.19 17.36
C SER A 92 -2.20 -41.48 16.57
N GLY A 93 -1.86 -40.51 15.74
CA GLY A 93 -2.80 -39.69 15.01
C GLY A 93 -3.36 -38.52 15.84
N ILE A 94 -3.96 -37.56 15.17
CA ILE A 94 -4.49 -36.34 15.79
C ILE A 94 -5.79 -36.61 16.55
N ALA A 95 -5.83 -36.25 17.82
CA ALA A 95 -7.05 -36.25 18.65
C ALA A 95 -7.80 -34.92 18.53
N SER A 96 -7.08 -33.77 18.60
CA SER A 96 -7.69 -32.46 18.48
C SER A 96 -6.73 -31.43 17.92
N THR A 97 -7.28 -30.47 17.17
CA THR A 97 -6.62 -29.23 16.80
C THR A 97 -7.51 -28.10 17.29
N GLU A 98 -6.96 -27.23 18.13
CA GLU A 98 -7.68 -26.12 18.72
C GLU A 98 -6.93 -24.82 18.42
N TYR A 99 -7.67 -23.70 18.45
CA TYR A 99 -7.08 -22.38 18.29
C TYR A 99 -7.55 -21.38 19.34
N LEU A 100 -6.75 -20.36 19.55
CA LEU A 100 -7.05 -19.17 20.34
C LEU A 100 -6.59 -17.94 19.60
N VAL A 101 -7.39 -16.85 19.61
CA VAL A 101 -7.00 -15.52 19.11
C VAL A 101 -6.87 -14.57 20.29
N SER A 102 -5.74 -13.89 20.38
CA SER A 102 -5.42 -12.96 21.47
C SER A 102 -4.86 -11.65 20.90
N ASP A 103 -5.00 -10.56 21.63
CA ASP A 103 -4.32 -9.28 21.38
C ASP A 103 -2.96 -9.17 22.11
N LYS A 104 -2.55 -10.24 22.80
CA LYS A 104 -1.28 -10.32 23.52
C LYS A 104 -0.38 -11.38 22.90
N ALA A 105 0.91 -11.01 22.74
CA ALA A 105 1.94 -11.96 22.37
C ALA A 105 2.33 -12.85 23.55
N TYR A 106 2.32 -14.16 23.35
CA TYR A 106 2.84 -15.16 24.27
C TYR A 106 3.95 -15.92 23.55
N THR A 107 5.17 -15.82 24.05
CA THR A 107 6.36 -16.39 23.41
C THR A 107 6.86 -17.67 24.09
N GLN A 108 6.36 -17.95 25.28
CA GLN A 108 6.75 -19.13 26.05
C GLN A 108 5.61 -20.18 26.03
N ILE A 109 5.99 -21.44 25.87
CA ILE A 109 5.03 -22.57 25.90
C ILE A 109 4.28 -22.60 27.24
N SER A 110 4.98 -22.30 28.35
CA SER A 110 4.38 -22.24 29.68
C SER A 110 3.21 -21.24 29.78
N ASP A 111 3.32 -20.12 29.06
CA ASP A 111 2.24 -19.13 29.03
C ASP A 111 1.04 -19.68 28.25
N MET A 112 1.31 -20.32 27.09
CA MET A 112 0.27 -20.91 26.25
C MET A 112 -0.50 -22.04 26.93
N GLN A 113 0.18 -22.85 27.75
CA GLN A 113 -0.43 -23.95 28.52
C GLN A 113 -1.51 -23.47 29.47
N ASN A 114 -1.37 -22.27 30.02
CA ASN A 114 -2.28 -21.65 30.98
C ASN A 114 -3.41 -20.84 30.36
N LEU A 115 -3.45 -20.72 29.02
CA LEU A 115 -4.50 -19.96 28.35
C LEU A 115 -5.84 -20.75 28.40
N SER A 116 -6.92 -19.99 28.53
CA SER A 116 -8.29 -20.49 28.47
C SER A 116 -9.01 -19.95 27.23
N GLY A 117 -10.10 -20.59 26.83
CA GLY A 117 -10.93 -20.15 25.71
C GLY A 117 -10.51 -20.74 24.37
N TRP A 118 -9.75 -21.82 24.38
CA TRP A 118 -9.45 -22.62 23.18
C TRP A 118 -10.74 -23.07 22.49
N LYS A 119 -10.75 -23.08 21.17
CA LYS A 119 -11.86 -23.48 20.31
C LYS A 119 -11.38 -24.52 19.31
N ASP A 120 -12.24 -25.53 19.10
CA ASP A 120 -11.96 -26.52 18.07
C ASP A 120 -11.76 -25.87 16.69
N TYR A 121 -10.74 -26.32 16.00
CA TYR A 121 -10.43 -25.89 14.64
C TYR A 121 -10.91 -26.92 13.64
N ASP A 122 -11.74 -26.47 12.68
CA ASP A 122 -12.13 -27.23 11.50
C ASP A 122 -12.37 -26.29 10.31
N ASN A 123 -12.75 -26.85 9.17
CA ASN A 123 -13.01 -26.05 7.97
C ASN A 123 -14.19 -25.07 8.10
N SER A 124 -15.10 -25.29 9.05
CA SER A 124 -16.26 -24.44 9.31
C SER A 124 -16.02 -23.45 10.47
N ASN A 125 -15.06 -23.75 11.35
CA ASN A 125 -14.73 -22.96 12.53
C ASN A 125 -13.27 -22.52 12.48
N LYS A 126 -12.99 -21.49 11.70
CA LYS A 126 -11.66 -20.90 11.53
C LYS A 126 -11.44 -19.71 12.48
N PRO A 127 -10.16 -19.40 12.83
CA PRO A 127 -9.83 -18.20 13.58
C PRO A 127 -10.41 -16.94 12.91
N LYS A 128 -11.03 -16.08 13.70
CA LYS A 128 -11.51 -14.76 13.27
C LYS A 128 -10.72 -13.70 14.04
N ILE A 129 -10.00 -12.88 13.33
CA ILE A 129 -9.26 -11.75 13.92
C ILE A 129 -10.13 -10.52 14.02
N LYS A 130 -9.75 -9.62 14.92
CA LYS A 130 -10.41 -8.32 15.12
C LYS A 130 -9.74 -7.27 14.24
N THR A 131 -10.55 -6.37 13.71
CA THR A 131 -10.07 -5.24 12.90
C THR A 131 -9.36 -4.17 13.75
N ASN A 132 -8.47 -3.44 13.14
CA ASN A 132 -7.76 -2.27 13.67
C ASN A 132 -7.00 -2.54 14.96
N ARG A 133 -6.45 -3.75 15.07
CA ARG A 133 -5.54 -4.16 16.15
C ARG A 133 -4.71 -5.37 15.78
N THR A 134 -3.56 -5.48 16.41
CA THR A 134 -2.72 -6.67 16.28
C THR A 134 -3.38 -7.87 16.94
N ASN A 135 -3.43 -8.97 16.22
CA ASN A 135 -3.93 -10.26 16.67
C ASN A 135 -2.82 -11.30 16.62
N TYR A 136 -2.82 -12.22 17.55
CA TYR A 136 -1.96 -13.40 17.57
C TYR A 136 -2.85 -14.63 17.55
N VAL A 137 -2.56 -15.55 16.67
CA VAL A 137 -3.26 -16.83 16.58
C VAL A 137 -2.37 -17.91 17.17
N TYR A 138 -2.91 -18.64 18.11
CA TYR A 138 -2.26 -19.78 18.76
C TYR A 138 -2.97 -21.05 18.33
N ALA A 139 -2.22 -22.14 18.19
CA ALA A 139 -2.78 -23.47 17.99
C ALA A 139 -2.26 -24.41 19.08
N ARG A 140 -3.15 -25.29 19.52
CA ARG A 140 -2.87 -26.42 20.40
C ARG A 140 -3.27 -27.69 19.66
N ILE A 141 -2.32 -28.54 19.38
CA ILE A 141 -2.52 -29.78 18.64
C ILE A 141 -2.23 -30.93 19.62
N THR A 142 -3.18 -31.82 19.80
CA THR A 142 -3.08 -32.97 20.71
C THR A 142 -3.24 -34.24 19.91
N ASP A 143 -2.39 -35.23 20.13
CA ASP A 143 -2.51 -36.55 19.55
C ASP A 143 -3.42 -37.49 20.42
N ASN A 144 -3.65 -38.71 19.96
CA ASN A 144 -4.54 -39.65 20.63
C ASN A 144 -3.96 -40.25 21.92
N VAL A 145 -2.70 -40.03 22.25
CA VAL A 145 -2.08 -40.49 23.51
C VAL A 145 -1.74 -39.34 24.45
N GLY A 146 -2.01 -38.07 24.04
CA GLY A 146 -1.93 -36.91 24.91
C GLY A 146 -0.65 -36.10 24.77
N ASN A 147 0.21 -36.32 23.76
CA ASN A 147 1.30 -35.43 23.47
C ASN A 147 0.74 -34.14 22.83
N VAL A 148 1.34 -32.98 23.17
CA VAL A 148 0.80 -31.67 22.78
C VAL A 148 1.86 -30.79 22.16
N THR A 149 1.50 -30.16 21.05
CA THR A 149 2.28 -29.10 20.42
C THR A 149 1.52 -27.76 20.48
N TYR A 150 2.25 -26.69 20.80
CA TYR A 150 1.76 -25.32 20.79
C TYR A 150 2.46 -24.54 19.67
N LEU A 151 1.67 -23.81 18.90
CA LEU A 151 2.16 -22.93 17.83
C LEU A 151 1.65 -21.50 18.08
N SER A 152 2.40 -20.53 17.59
CA SER A 152 1.98 -19.14 17.53
C SER A 152 2.22 -18.55 16.13
N SER A 153 1.32 -17.71 15.68
CA SER A 153 1.59 -16.85 14.54
C SER A 153 2.43 -15.66 14.96
N ASP A 154 3.04 -14.98 13.99
CA ASP A 154 3.47 -13.59 14.15
C ASP A 154 2.24 -12.68 14.36
N GLY A 155 2.47 -11.44 14.76
CA GLY A 155 1.40 -10.46 14.90
C GLY A 155 0.71 -10.20 13.57
N ILE A 156 -0.62 -10.31 13.55
CA ILE A 156 -1.45 -10.05 12.37
C ILE A 156 -2.25 -8.78 12.65
N LEU A 157 -2.02 -7.73 11.90
CA LEU A 157 -2.82 -6.50 11.94
C LEU A 157 -3.82 -6.53 10.78
N HIS A 158 -5.10 -6.68 11.12
CA HIS A 158 -6.17 -6.46 10.18
C HIS A 158 -6.57 -4.99 10.21
N ASP A 159 -6.34 -4.32 9.12
CA ASP A 159 -6.64 -2.91 8.92
C ASP A 159 -7.53 -2.79 7.69
N ASP A 160 -8.79 -2.41 7.88
CA ASP A 160 -9.76 -2.17 6.83
C ASP A 160 -10.13 -0.68 6.69
N GLU A 161 -9.45 0.20 7.43
CA GLU A 161 -9.57 1.63 7.30
C GLU A 161 -8.64 2.14 6.19
N LYS A 162 -9.12 3.16 5.48
CA LYS A 162 -8.37 3.78 4.40
C LYS A 162 -7.64 5.02 4.91
N PRO A 163 -6.46 5.34 4.39
CA PRO A 163 -5.84 6.63 4.66
C PRO A 163 -6.81 7.78 4.36
N TYR A 164 -6.85 8.79 5.19
CA TYR A 164 -7.67 9.98 4.99
C TYR A 164 -6.80 11.14 4.50
N ILE A 165 -7.04 11.60 3.26
CA ILE A 165 -6.29 12.67 2.61
C ILE A 165 -7.08 13.96 2.74
N PHE A 166 -6.43 15.05 3.16
CA PHE A 166 -7.08 16.37 3.32
C PHE A 166 -6.09 17.51 3.06
N ASP A 167 -6.61 18.73 2.99
CA ASP A 167 -5.87 20.00 2.90
C ASP A 167 -4.85 20.10 1.75
N ILE A 168 -5.26 19.70 0.53
CA ILE A 168 -4.44 19.91 -0.66
C ILE A 168 -4.31 21.40 -0.93
N THR A 169 -3.10 21.94 -0.75
CA THR A 169 -2.81 23.36 -0.90
C THR A 169 -1.68 23.59 -1.91
N PRO A 170 -2.00 24.09 -3.11
CA PRO A 170 -0.98 24.43 -4.12
C PRO A 170 -0.41 25.83 -3.89
N VAL A 171 0.89 25.97 -4.09
CA VAL A 171 1.61 27.25 -4.17
C VAL A 171 2.41 27.27 -5.47
N MET A 172 1.92 28.03 -6.46
CA MET A 172 2.46 28.00 -7.82
C MET A 172 3.26 29.25 -8.16
N LYS A 173 4.26 29.05 -8.99
CA LYS A 173 4.97 30.06 -9.78
C LYS A 173 4.58 29.90 -11.25
N ASP A 174 5.33 30.53 -12.14
CA ASP A 174 5.12 30.44 -13.59
C ASP A 174 5.37 29.04 -14.16
N ARG A 175 6.52 28.44 -13.86
CA ARG A 175 6.94 27.12 -14.39
C ARG A 175 7.21 26.09 -13.30
N SER A 176 6.88 26.40 -12.07
CA SER A 176 7.15 25.52 -10.92
C SER A 176 6.17 25.78 -9.79
N GLY A 177 6.21 24.93 -8.79
CA GLY A 177 5.40 25.10 -7.59
C GLY A 177 5.60 24.00 -6.58
N SER A 178 4.78 24.03 -5.55
CA SER A 178 4.66 22.96 -4.60
C SER A 178 3.19 22.72 -4.26
N VAL A 179 2.86 21.48 -3.96
CA VAL A 179 1.54 21.08 -3.44
C VAL A 179 1.76 20.39 -2.11
N THR A 180 1.19 20.95 -1.06
CA THR A 180 1.16 20.33 0.26
C THR A 180 -0.18 19.63 0.47
N PHE A 181 -0.16 18.57 1.27
CA PHE A 181 -1.37 17.82 1.65
C PHE A 181 -1.09 17.15 2.99
N ASP A 182 -2.17 16.83 3.70
CA ASP A 182 -2.10 16.07 4.93
C ASP A 182 -2.80 14.73 4.75
N ILE A 183 -2.20 13.68 5.35
CA ILE A 183 -2.78 12.34 5.37
C ILE A 183 -2.82 11.87 6.82
N PHE A 184 -3.99 11.46 7.26
CA PHE A 184 -4.20 10.78 8.52
C PHE A 184 -4.31 9.27 8.26
N GLU A 185 -3.52 8.51 9.01
CA GLU A 185 -3.47 7.05 8.96
C GLU A 185 -3.04 6.53 10.33
N ASP A 186 -3.91 5.79 11.02
CA ASP A 186 -3.69 5.29 12.38
C ASP A 186 -3.67 3.76 12.51
N GLY A 187 -3.85 3.05 11.39
CA GLY A 187 -3.86 1.59 11.34
C GLY A 187 -2.49 0.99 11.03
N SER A 188 -2.34 0.49 9.81
CA SER A 188 -1.10 -0.17 9.35
C SER A 188 0.03 0.80 9.02
N GLY A 189 -0.29 2.06 8.85
CA GLY A 189 0.63 3.12 8.42
C GLY A 189 0.76 3.19 6.90
N LEU A 190 1.16 4.35 6.41
CA LEU A 190 1.32 4.59 4.98
C LEU A 190 2.43 3.72 4.37
N GLU A 191 2.13 3.12 3.24
CA GLU A 191 3.09 2.41 2.38
C GLU A 191 3.55 3.33 1.24
N LYS A 192 2.60 3.95 0.53
CA LYS A 192 2.88 4.73 -0.68
C LYS A 192 1.95 5.93 -0.79
N VAL A 193 2.49 7.01 -1.33
CA VAL A 193 1.70 8.19 -1.71
C VAL A 193 2.10 8.58 -3.13
N TYR A 194 1.10 8.76 -3.98
CA TYR A 194 1.28 9.20 -5.36
C TYR A 194 0.65 10.56 -5.53
N PHE A 195 1.31 11.41 -6.29
CA PHE A 195 0.75 12.67 -6.76
C PHE A 195 0.66 12.64 -8.28
N LEU A 196 -0.50 12.95 -8.80
CA LEU A 196 -0.80 12.96 -10.22
C LEU A 196 -1.26 14.35 -10.62
N TYR A 197 -0.81 14.82 -11.77
CA TYR A 197 -1.30 16.04 -12.35
C TYR A 197 -1.24 15.98 -13.88
N SER A 198 -2.22 16.60 -14.52
CA SER A 198 -2.29 16.73 -15.98
C SER A 198 -3.19 17.90 -16.36
N THR A 199 -3.03 18.40 -17.57
CA THR A 199 -3.99 19.31 -18.19
C THR A 199 -5.24 18.60 -18.71
N ASP A 200 -5.21 17.27 -18.79
CA ASP A 200 -6.36 16.41 -19.11
C ASP A 200 -6.87 15.73 -17.86
N ILE A 201 -8.11 16.04 -17.46
CA ILE A 201 -8.77 15.42 -16.31
C ILE A 201 -8.88 13.89 -16.44
N ASN A 202 -9.02 13.36 -17.66
CA ASN A 202 -9.15 11.93 -17.85
C ASN A 202 -7.88 11.18 -17.49
N GLU A 203 -6.70 11.75 -17.72
CA GLU A 203 -5.43 11.16 -17.32
C GLU A 203 -5.32 11.05 -15.80
N VAL A 204 -5.88 12.00 -15.07
CA VAL A 204 -5.89 11.99 -13.61
C VAL A 204 -6.96 11.04 -13.07
N THR A 205 -8.19 11.08 -13.60
CA THR A 205 -9.30 10.26 -13.09
C THR A 205 -9.22 8.77 -13.40
N SER A 206 -8.49 8.39 -14.46
CA SER A 206 -8.28 6.98 -14.83
C SER A 206 -7.05 6.37 -14.17
N ALA A 207 -6.33 7.12 -13.36
CA ALA A 207 -5.12 6.63 -12.71
C ALA A 207 -5.45 5.63 -11.60
N THR A 208 -4.70 4.54 -11.59
CA THR A 208 -4.72 3.50 -10.55
C THR A 208 -3.28 3.16 -10.16
N THR A 209 -3.08 2.49 -9.05
CA THR A 209 -1.73 2.03 -8.64
C THR A 209 -1.05 1.18 -9.70
N GLU A 210 -1.81 0.49 -10.54
CA GLU A 210 -1.30 -0.39 -11.59
C GLU A 210 -0.77 0.37 -12.83
N ASN A 211 -1.35 1.54 -13.14
CA ASN A 211 -0.99 2.32 -14.33
C ASN A 211 -0.14 3.56 -14.03
N LEU A 212 0.20 3.79 -12.75
CA LEU A 212 1.08 4.88 -12.36
C LEU A 212 2.51 4.64 -12.86
N LYS A 213 3.13 5.69 -13.39
CA LYS A 213 4.53 5.67 -13.77
C LYS A 213 5.41 5.76 -12.53
N ALA A 214 6.63 5.21 -12.60
CA ALA A 214 7.58 5.29 -11.49
C ALA A 214 7.93 6.73 -11.07
N SER A 215 7.83 7.69 -11.98
CA SER A 215 8.01 9.13 -11.72
C SER A 215 6.90 9.76 -10.88
N ASP A 216 5.74 9.11 -10.80
CA ASP A 216 4.57 9.60 -10.06
C ASP A 216 4.58 9.10 -8.61
N TYR A 217 5.59 8.30 -8.24
CA TYR A 217 5.71 7.69 -6.93
C TYR A 217 6.57 8.51 -5.97
N HIS A 218 6.03 8.80 -4.79
CA HIS A 218 6.72 9.50 -3.71
C HIS A 218 6.50 8.80 -2.37
N ASN A 219 7.58 8.48 -1.70
CA ASN A 219 7.54 7.89 -0.35
C ASN A 219 7.26 8.91 0.76
N ALA A 220 7.28 10.21 0.42
CA ALA A 220 7.10 11.29 1.38
C ALA A 220 5.65 11.76 1.43
N THR A 221 5.14 11.96 2.62
CA THR A 221 3.91 12.70 2.89
C THR A 221 4.23 14.20 2.99
N GLY A 222 3.28 15.05 2.66
CA GLY A 222 3.27 16.46 2.99
C GLY A 222 3.54 17.42 1.84
N THR A 223 4.56 17.25 0.99
CA THR A 223 4.87 18.24 -0.04
C THR A 223 5.46 17.60 -1.30
N PHE A 224 4.84 17.87 -2.45
CA PHE A 224 5.39 17.61 -3.76
C PHE A 224 5.91 18.91 -4.40
N THR A 225 7.09 18.84 -4.97
CA THR A 225 7.68 19.96 -5.74
C THR A 225 7.50 19.67 -7.23
N LEU A 226 7.00 20.65 -7.96
CA LEU A 226 6.70 20.58 -9.39
C LEU A 226 7.65 21.49 -10.17
N SER A 227 8.11 21.02 -11.32
CA SER A 227 8.93 21.76 -12.26
C SER A 227 8.43 21.58 -13.70
N ASP A 228 8.96 22.39 -14.61
CA ASP A 228 8.72 22.29 -16.05
C ASP A 228 7.23 22.40 -16.44
N LEU A 229 6.47 23.14 -15.64
CA LEU A 229 5.07 23.43 -15.90
C LEU A 229 4.96 24.50 -17.02
N LYS A 230 3.84 24.52 -17.72
CA LYS A 230 3.51 25.59 -18.67
C LYS A 230 2.97 26.79 -17.90
N PRO A 231 3.33 28.01 -18.25
CA PRO A 231 2.81 29.21 -17.61
C PRO A 231 1.31 29.42 -17.91
N ASN A 232 0.60 30.13 -17.02
CA ASN A 232 -0.82 30.47 -17.12
C ASN A 232 -1.74 29.26 -17.41
N THR A 233 -1.31 28.06 -17.04
CA THR A 233 -1.98 26.80 -17.40
C THR A 233 -2.66 26.19 -16.18
N GLU A 234 -3.90 25.75 -16.36
CA GLU A 234 -4.64 25.01 -15.35
C GLU A 234 -4.32 23.51 -15.43
N TYR A 235 -4.09 22.90 -14.27
CA TYR A 235 -3.81 21.49 -14.11
C TYR A 235 -4.83 20.89 -13.15
N TYR A 236 -5.32 19.70 -13.49
CA TYR A 236 -6.03 18.83 -12.57
C TYR A 236 -5.01 18.04 -11.77
N CYS A 237 -5.29 17.79 -10.49
CA CYS A 237 -4.41 16.96 -9.68
C CYS A 237 -5.18 16.06 -8.73
N ALA A 238 -4.53 14.98 -8.34
CA ALA A 238 -5.02 14.02 -7.36
C ALA A 238 -3.87 13.51 -6.48
N VAL A 239 -4.23 13.12 -5.27
CA VAL A 239 -3.37 12.36 -4.37
C VAL A 239 -3.98 10.98 -4.18
N LEU A 240 -3.18 9.94 -4.38
CA LEU A 240 -3.53 8.56 -4.07
C LEU A 240 -2.62 8.10 -2.94
N ALA A 241 -3.20 7.64 -1.85
CA ALA A 241 -2.49 7.08 -0.70
C ALA A 241 -2.84 5.61 -0.54
N VAL A 242 -1.82 4.80 -0.27
CA VAL A 242 -1.92 3.37 -0.02
C VAL A 242 -1.28 3.09 1.33
N ASP A 243 -1.97 2.41 2.23
CA ASP A 243 -1.41 1.94 3.48
C ASP A 243 -0.69 0.59 3.33
N LYS A 244 -0.06 0.10 4.38
CA LYS A 244 0.65 -1.20 4.38
C LYS A 244 -0.30 -2.40 4.33
N ALA A 245 -1.58 -2.21 4.65
CA ALA A 245 -2.59 -3.23 4.50
C ALA A 245 -3.20 -3.27 3.09
N GLY A 246 -2.82 -2.31 2.21
CA GLY A 246 -3.30 -2.22 0.83
C GLY A 246 -4.65 -1.51 0.70
N ASN A 247 -5.09 -0.75 1.71
CA ASN A 247 -6.26 0.11 1.53
C ASN A 247 -5.86 1.36 0.76
N GLU A 248 -6.69 1.77 -0.19
CA GLU A 248 -6.42 2.88 -1.07
C GLU A 248 -7.40 4.02 -0.85
N SER A 249 -6.88 5.23 -0.74
CA SER A 249 -7.65 6.47 -0.80
C SER A 249 -7.22 7.32 -1.98
N TYR A 250 -8.19 7.89 -2.62
CA TYR A 250 -8.01 8.73 -3.77
C TYR A 250 -8.75 10.05 -3.56
N LEU A 251 -8.02 11.16 -3.51
CA LEU A 251 -8.59 12.50 -3.46
C LEU A 251 -8.40 13.20 -4.80
N LEU A 252 -9.50 13.26 -5.55
CA LEU A 252 -9.66 14.03 -6.77
C LEU A 252 -10.45 15.30 -6.44
N ASN A 253 -10.32 16.33 -7.21
CA ASN A 253 -10.99 17.63 -7.24
C ASN A 253 -10.16 18.82 -6.79
N SER A 254 -8.86 18.73 -6.90
CA SER A 254 -8.04 19.92 -6.79
C SER A 254 -7.55 20.31 -8.17
N THR A 255 -7.69 21.59 -8.50
CA THR A 255 -7.00 22.18 -9.63
C THR A 255 -6.01 23.21 -9.10
N PHE A 256 -4.94 23.43 -9.87
CA PHE A 256 -4.06 24.56 -9.65
C PHE A 256 -3.76 25.22 -10.98
N LYS A 257 -3.47 26.51 -10.93
CA LYS A 257 -3.07 27.27 -12.10
C LYS A 257 -1.71 27.90 -11.87
N THR A 258 -0.82 27.74 -12.84
CA THR A 258 0.48 28.42 -12.83
C THR A 258 0.32 29.91 -13.09
N LEU A 259 1.27 30.69 -12.59
CA LEU A 259 1.30 32.12 -12.87
C LEU A 259 1.72 32.38 -14.31
N LYS A 260 1.43 33.58 -14.81
CA LYS A 260 2.01 34.08 -16.05
C LYS A 260 3.50 34.33 -15.84
N GLU A 261 4.33 33.93 -16.80
CA GLU A 261 5.74 34.28 -16.74
C GLU A 261 5.96 35.74 -17.23
N ALA A 262 7.09 36.33 -16.92
CA ALA A 262 7.44 37.65 -17.46
C ALA A 262 7.66 37.56 -18.97
N ILE A 263 7.07 38.49 -19.73
CA ILE A 263 7.30 38.54 -21.18
C ILE A 263 8.77 38.82 -21.46
N THR A 264 9.33 38.08 -22.38
CA THR A 264 10.71 38.25 -22.85
C THR A 264 10.74 38.56 -24.35
N GLY A 265 11.82 39.14 -24.79
CA GLY A 265 11.98 39.50 -26.20
C GLY A 265 12.06 41.00 -26.43
N THR A 266 11.93 41.40 -27.67
CA THR A 266 11.98 42.80 -28.13
C THR A 266 10.88 43.06 -29.14
N VAL A 267 10.43 44.28 -29.21
CA VAL A 267 9.61 44.82 -30.32
C VAL A 267 10.28 46.01 -30.94
N SER A 268 10.09 46.17 -32.22
CA SER A 268 10.60 47.35 -32.97
C SER A 268 9.56 47.84 -33.95
N ILE A 269 9.55 49.19 -34.16
CA ILE A 269 8.74 49.86 -35.19
C ILE A 269 9.64 50.12 -36.39
N SER A 270 9.16 49.82 -37.58
CA SER A 270 9.77 50.18 -38.85
C SER A 270 8.77 50.96 -39.72
N GLY A 271 9.27 51.75 -40.62
CA GLY A 271 8.50 52.65 -41.51
C GLY A 271 8.78 54.14 -41.27
N GLU A 272 8.21 54.99 -42.09
CA GLU A 272 8.33 56.40 -41.93
C GLU A 272 7.17 57.02 -41.13
N ALA A 273 7.48 57.71 -40.03
CA ALA A 273 6.48 58.36 -39.19
C ALA A 273 5.89 59.63 -39.86
N VAL A 274 5.27 59.43 -41.01
CA VAL A 274 4.68 60.49 -41.83
C VAL A 274 3.21 60.15 -42.12
N TYR A 275 2.35 61.17 -42.12
CA TYR A 275 0.97 61.07 -42.49
C TYR A 275 0.70 60.18 -43.70
N GLY A 276 -0.23 59.24 -43.63
CA GLY A 276 -0.57 58.38 -44.75
C GLY A 276 0.40 57.20 -44.98
N LYS A 277 1.51 57.12 -44.24
CA LYS A 277 2.46 56.01 -44.30
C LYS A 277 2.10 54.95 -43.27
N THR A 278 2.53 53.71 -43.51
CA THR A 278 2.27 52.57 -42.65
C THR A 278 3.52 52.28 -41.82
N LEU A 279 3.32 52.17 -40.52
CA LEU A 279 4.27 51.61 -39.57
C LEU A 279 4.07 50.11 -39.47
N THR A 280 5.14 49.37 -39.28
CA THR A 280 5.12 47.91 -39.07
C THR A 280 5.84 47.57 -37.76
N ALA A 281 5.17 46.82 -36.91
CA ALA A 281 5.74 46.24 -35.72
C ALA A 281 6.38 44.89 -36.05
N SER A 282 7.57 44.65 -35.52
CA SER A 282 8.22 43.35 -35.56
C SER A 282 8.68 43.00 -34.17
N TYR A 283 8.44 41.76 -33.74
CA TYR A 283 8.83 41.30 -32.41
C TYR A 283 9.52 39.94 -32.50
N GLU A 284 10.45 39.68 -31.60
CA GLU A 284 11.23 38.45 -31.54
C GLU A 284 11.58 38.07 -30.09
N GLY A 285 11.98 36.82 -29.87
CA GLY A 285 12.47 36.34 -28.55
C GLY A 285 11.36 36.05 -27.53
N LEU A 286 10.10 35.96 -27.97
CA LEU A 286 9.02 35.46 -27.13
C LEU A 286 9.24 33.98 -26.84
N ALA A 287 8.81 33.54 -25.65
CA ALA A 287 8.78 32.10 -25.31
C ALA A 287 7.87 31.35 -26.31
N THR A 288 8.23 30.11 -26.64
CA THR A 288 7.48 29.25 -27.58
C THR A 288 6.06 28.91 -27.13
N ASP A 289 5.80 28.99 -25.85
CA ASP A 289 4.53 28.75 -25.19
C ASP A 289 3.89 30.04 -24.62
N ALA A 290 4.31 31.21 -25.12
CA ALA A 290 3.76 32.49 -24.71
C ALA A 290 2.26 32.66 -24.97
N GLY A 291 1.67 31.77 -25.79
CA GLY A 291 0.26 31.83 -26.17
C GLY A 291 -0.04 32.82 -27.28
N GLU A 292 -1.29 33.25 -27.39
CA GLU A 292 -1.71 34.22 -28.40
C GLU A 292 -1.05 35.57 -28.16
N VAL A 293 -0.48 36.16 -29.26
CA VAL A 293 0.21 37.45 -29.22
C VAL A 293 -0.73 38.54 -29.71
N THR A 294 -0.81 39.61 -28.94
CA THR A 294 -1.59 40.79 -29.32
C THR A 294 -0.65 41.97 -29.51
N VAL A 295 -0.73 42.61 -30.70
CA VAL A 295 -0.04 43.82 -31.03
C VAL A 295 -1.06 44.98 -31.03
N SER A 296 -0.79 46.05 -30.27
CA SER A 296 -1.69 47.19 -30.09
C SER A 296 -0.93 48.50 -30.27
N TRP A 297 -1.55 49.46 -30.96
CA TRP A 297 -1.00 50.79 -31.24
C TRP A 297 -1.67 51.85 -30.39
N TYR A 298 -0.89 52.78 -29.90
CA TYR A 298 -1.35 53.84 -29.01
C TYR A 298 -0.83 55.18 -29.51
N ARG A 299 -1.58 56.27 -29.25
CA ARG A 299 -1.25 57.63 -29.63
C ARG A 299 -0.98 58.48 -28.38
N GLY A 300 0.24 59.06 -28.31
CA GLY A 300 0.62 59.92 -27.19
C GLY A 300 0.42 59.19 -25.83
N GLU A 301 -0.38 59.79 -24.96
CA GLU A 301 -0.69 59.24 -23.61
C GLU A 301 -2.01 58.46 -23.57
N ASP A 302 -2.59 58.13 -24.73
CA ASP A 302 -3.86 57.39 -24.74
C ASP A 302 -3.71 56.04 -24.09
N THR A 303 -4.66 55.66 -23.21
CA THR A 303 -4.71 54.38 -22.56
C THR A 303 -5.51 53.34 -23.35
N THR A 304 -6.22 53.78 -24.38
CA THR A 304 -7.00 52.94 -25.29
C THR A 304 -6.23 52.76 -26.60
N ALA A 305 -6.11 51.51 -27.04
CA ALA A 305 -5.47 51.23 -28.32
C ALA A 305 -6.28 51.84 -29.47
N ILE A 306 -5.55 52.52 -30.39
CA ILE A 306 -6.11 53.10 -31.59
C ILE A 306 -6.21 52.15 -32.76
N ALA A 307 -5.41 51.04 -32.70
CA ALA A 307 -5.44 49.96 -33.66
C ALA A 307 -4.84 48.67 -33.05
N THR A 308 -5.11 47.54 -33.67
CA THR A 308 -4.50 46.25 -33.36
C THR A 308 -3.97 45.61 -34.65
N GLY A 309 -2.97 44.73 -34.50
CA GLY A 309 -2.29 44.07 -35.61
C GLY A 309 -0.89 44.61 -35.89
N ASP A 310 -0.15 43.89 -36.73
CA ASP A 310 1.28 44.15 -36.96
C ASP A 310 1.55 45.46 -37.71
N THR A 311 0.52 46.07 -38.28
CA THR A 311 0.68 47.30 -39.04
C THR A 311 -0.34 48.37 -38.61
N TYR A 312 0.10 49.63 -38.69
CA TYR A 312 -0.76 50.79 -38.45
C TYR A 312 -0.48 51.89 -39.49
N THR A 313 -1.51 52.36 -40.19
CA THR A 313 -1.39 53.45 -41.12
C THR A 313 -1.71 54.76 -40.42
N LEU A 314 -0.76 55.70 -40.45
CA LEU A 314 -0.82 56.97 -39.78
C LEU A 314 -1.91 57.87 -40.38
N THR A 315 -2.72 58.46 -39.48
CA THR A 315 -3.84 59.35 -39.79
C THR A 315 -3.51 60.78 -39.48
N ALA A 316 -4.41 61.72 -39.80
CA ALA A 316 -4.23 63.13 -39.50
C ALA A 316 -4.16 63.42 -37.98
N ASP A 317 -4.79 62.60 -37.15
CA ASP A 317 -4.79 62.77 -35.71
C ASP A 317 -3.45 62.34 -35.03
N ASP A 318 -2.56 61.72 -35.81
CA ASP A 318 -1.25 61.28 -35.36
C ASP A 318 -0.15 62.37 -35.57
N VAL A 319 -0.51 63.41 -36.26
CA VAL A 319 0.49 64.48 -36.56
C VAL A 319 0.95 65.15 -35.27
N GLY A 320 2.26 65.08 -35.03
CA GLY A 320 2.90 65.66 -33.84
C GLY A 320 2.68 64.83 -32.56
N LYS A 321 2.20 63.56 -32.68
CA LYS A 321 2.06 62.62 -31.59
C LYS A 321 3.08 61.49 -31.72
N VAL A 322 3.54 61.00 -30.58
CA VAL A 322 4.30 59.75 -30.47
C VAL A 322 3.36 58.60 -30.70
N ILE A 323 3.72 57.66 -31.55
CA ILE A 323 2.96 56.41 -31.71
C ILE A 323 3.75 55.32 -31.03
N THR A 324 3.09 54.61 -30.11
CA THR A 324 3.67 53.52 -29.34
C THR A 324 3.01 52.20 -29.73
N VAL A 325 3.83 51.20 -29.99
CA VAL A 325 3.35 49.81 -30.10
C VAL A 325 3.57 49.08 -28.79
N LYS A 326 2.61 48.27 -28.42
CA LYS A 326 2.69 47.36 -27.29
C LYS A 326 2.40 45.96 -27.76
N VAL A 327 3.24 45.01 -27.33
CA VAL A 327 3.08 43.58 -27.60
C VAL A 327 2.85 42.88 -26.27
N THR A 328 1.76 42.17 -26.18
CA THR A 328 1.42 41.29 -25.03
C THR A 328 1.22 39.88 -25.51
N ALA A 329 1.34 38.91 -24.58
CA ALA A 329 1.09 37.51 -24.86
C ALA A 329 0.23 36.91 -23.78
N GLU A 330 -0.60 35.95 -24.16
CA GLU A 330 -1.65 35.37 -23.28
C GLU A 330 -1.09 34.78 -21.99
N ASN A 331 0.00 34.03 -22.11
CA ASN A 331 0.63 33.31 -20.99
C ASN A 331 1.73 34.15 -20.30
N CYS A 332 1.93 35.40 -20.74
CA CYS A 332 2.95 36.28 -20.20
C CYS A 332 2.33 37.45 -19.41
N SER A 333 3.11 37.96 -18.46
CA SER A 333 2.87 39.21 -17.75
C SER A 333 3.79 40.29 -18.23
N GLY A 334 3.31 41.55 -18.22
CA GLY A 334 4.05 42.68 -18.78
C GLY A 334 3.79 42.88 -20.27
N GLU A 335 4.54 43.77 -20.88
CA GLU A 335 4.42 44.15 -22.29
C GLU A 335 5.79 44.51 -22.85
N LEU A 336 6.01 44.27 -24.13
CA LEU A 336 7.14 44.86 -24.89
C LEU A 336 6.65 46.15 -25.54
N THR A 337 7.46 47.17 -25.55
CA THR A 337 7.07 48.48 -26.09
C THR A 337 8.19 49.08 -26.97
N ASP A 338 7.77 49.78 -28.02
CA ASP A 338 8.62 50.68 -28.82
C ASP A 338 7.81 51.86 -29.27
N SER A 339 8.49 52.98 -29.61
CA SER A 339 7.84 54.25 -29.96
C SER A 339 8.59 54.97 -31.07
N THR A 340 7.82 55.79 -31.88
CA THR A 340 8.36 56.60 -32.96
C THR A 340 9.07 57.87 -32.49
#